data_fcaae0db66f5f2c28888104732225558
#
_entry.id   fcaae0db66f5f2c28888104732225558
#
_cell.length_a   1.000
_cell.length_b   1.000
_cell.length_c   1.000
_cell.angle_alpha   90.00
_cell.angle_beta   90.00
_cell.angle_gamma   90.00
#
_symmetry.space_group_name_H-M   'P 1'
#
loop_
_entity.id
_entity.type
_entity.pdbx_description
1 polymer ?
#
loop_
_entity_poly.entity_id
_entity_poly.type
_entity_poly.pdbx_seq_one_letter_code
_entity_poly.pdbx_strand_id
1 'polypeptide(L)'
;MSNQLASLREITTVVADTIGKEISDSIPGRISTEVDARLSFDKNATVEKAERLVQLYQDAGIDKSRILIKMASTWEGIQAAEILEKKGIQCNLTLLFSFAQARACAEAGAYLISPFVGRILDW
;
A
#
# COMPACT_ATOMS: atom_id res chain seq x y z
N MET A 1 7.70 20.95 17.73
CA MET A 1 7.18 19.56 17.71
C MET A 1 6.75 19.07 16.32
N SER A 2 6.15 19.88 15.47
CA SER A 2 5.72 19.46 14.11
C SER A 2 6.86 19.02 13.19
N ASN A 3 8.01 19.69 13.19
CA ASN A 3 9.15 19.36 12.34
C ASN A 3 9.85 18.04 12.69
N GLN A 4 9.90 17.64 13.97
CA GLN A 4 10.49 16.38 14.37
C GLN A 4 9.65 15.17 13.96
N LEU A 5 8.32 15.27 14.06
CA LEU A 5 7.40 14.23 13.62
C LEU A 5 7.38 14.06 12.10
N ALA A 6 7.49 15.16 11.36
CA ALA A 6 7.63 15.12 9.90
C ALA A 6 8.95 14.45 9.48
N SER A 7 10.06 14.76 10.17
CA SER A 7 11.37 14.14 9.93
C SER A 7 11.37 12.64 10.21
N LEU A 8 10.75 12.18 11.32
CA LEU A 8 10.64 10.75 11.62
C LEU A 8 9.80 9.99 10.59
N ARG A 9 8.71 10.60 10.09
CA ARG A 9 7.88 10.00 9.04
C ARG A 9 8.64 9.85 7.72
N GLU A 10 9.45 10.83 7.37
CA GLU A 10 10.29 10.76 6.17
C GLU A 10 11.38 9.71 6.30
N ILE A 11 12.05 9.63 7.45
CA ILE A 11 13.04 8.58 7.75
C ILE A 11 12.42 7.19 7.62
N THR A 12 11.25 6.96 8.22
CA THR A 12 10.56 5.67 8.12
C THR A 12 10.25 5.30 6.67
N THR A 13 9.85 6.29 5.86
CA THR A 13 9.56 6.08 4.44
C THR A 13 10.83 5.69 3.66
N VAL A 14 11.93 6.41 3.89
CA VAL A 14 13.21 6.14 3.22
C VAL A 14 13.77 4.78 3.63
N VAL A 15 13.65 4.39 4.90
CA VAL A 15 14.09 3.07 5.37
C VAL A 15 13.27 1.96 4.70
N ALA A 16 11.95 2.10 4.63
CA ALA A 16 11.10 1.12 3.96
C ALA A 16 11.43 0.98 2.47
N ASP A 17 11.69 2.10 1.80
CA ASP A 17 12.11 2.14 0.40
C ASP A 17 13.47 1.46 0.18
N THR A 18 14.47 1.74 1.04
CA THR A 18 15.80 1.14 0.95
C THR A 18 15.74 -0.38 1.12
N ILE A 19 15.03 -0.88 2.12
CA ILE A 19 14.84 -2.32 2.35
C ILE A 19 14.08 -2.95 1.18
N GLY A 20 13.02 -2.31 0.71
CA GLY A 20 12.24 -2.76 -0.44
C GLY A 20 13.09 -2.86 -1.70
N LYS A 21 14.03 -1.92 -1.91
CA LYS A 21 14.98 -1.99 -3.02
C LYS A 21 15.90 -3.21 -2.92
N GLU A 22 16.53 -3.44 -1.79
CA GLU A 22 17.41 -4.61 -1.58
C GLU A 22 16.65 -5.93 -1.81
N ILE A 23 15.41 -6.04 -1.34
CA ILE A 23 14.56 -7.20 -1.60
C ILE A 23 14.26 -7.32 -3.09
N SER A 24 13.89 -6.23 -3.76
CA SER A 24 13.58 -6.22 -5.18
C SER A 24 14.76 -6.65 -6.05
N ASP A 25 15.97 -6.29 -5.66
CA ASP A 25 17.20 -6.70 -6.36
C ASP A 25 17.49 -8.20 -6.16
N SER A 26 16.99 -8.79 -5.06
CA SER A 26 17.24 -10.19 -4.69
C SER A 26 16.20 -11.17 -5.23
N ILE A 27 15.01 -10.72 -5.59
CA ILE A 27 13.90 -11.57 -6.06
C ILE A 27 13.37 -11.10 -7.42
N PRO A 28 12.92 -12.03 -8.29
CA PRO A 28 12.34 -11.66 -9.59
C PRO A 28 10.88 -11.18 -9.51
N GLY A 29 10.22 -11.33 -8.35
CA GLY A 29 8.80 -11.04 -8.14
C GLY A 29 8.51 -9.58 -7.79
N ARG A 30 7.26 -9.34 -7.40
CA ARG A 30 6.79 -8.06 -6.87
C ARG A 30 7.00 -7.98 -5.37
N ILE A 31 7.16 -6.77 -4.89
CA ILE A 31 7.21 -6.45 -3.46
C ILE A 31 5.98 -5.64 -3.07
N SER A 32 5.51 -5.82 -1.85
CA SER A 32 4.46 -4.98 -1.27
C SER A 32 5.08 -4.00 -0.27
N THR A 33 4.83 -2.71 -0.48
CA THR A 33 5.19 -1.64 0.45
C THR A 33 3.94 -1.04 1.05
N GLU A 34 3.84 -1.04 2.37
CA GLU A 34 2.65 -0.62 3.08
C GLU A 34 2.67 0.89 3.38
N VAL A 35 1.56 1.57 3.12
CA VAL A 35 1.35 2.93 3.59
C VAL A 35 1.15 2.93 5.11
N ASP A 36 1.50 4.05 5.75
CA ASP A 36 1.36 4.20 7.20
C ASP A 36 -0.08 3.91 7.66
N ALA A 37 -0.24 2.97 8.60
CA ALA A 37 -1.53 2.55 9.12
C ALA A 37 -2.37 3.69 9.70
N ARG A 38 -1.74 4.78 10.14
CA ARG A 38 -2.43 5.99 10.61
C ARG A 38 -3.23 6.71 9.54
N LEU A 39 -2.96 6.42 8.26
CA LEU A 39 -3.68 6.98 7.11
C LEU A 39 -4.90 6.13 6.69
N SER A 40 -5.17 5.02 7.38
CA SER A 40 -6.21 4.05 6.99
C SER A 40 -7.61 4.64 6.83
N PHE A 41 -7.89 5.77 7.46
CA PHE A 41 -9.17 6.49 7.39
C PHE A 41 -9.07 7.86 6.69
N ASP A 42 -7.96 8.10 5.97
CA ASP A 42 -7.76 9.30 5.17
C ASP A 42 -7.41 8.90 3.72
N LYS A 43 -8.42 8.95 2.86
CA LYS A 43 -8.29 8.59 1.45
C LYS A 43 -7.24 9.44 0.72
N ASN A 44 -7.28 10.75 0.91
CA ASN A 44 -6.41 11.66 0.17
C ASN A 44 -4.95 11.52 0.61
N ALA A 45 -4.71 11.49 1.92
CA ALA A 45 -3.38 11.27 2.46
C ALA A 45 -2.82 9.89 2.08
N THR A 46 -3.66 8.86 1.98
CA THR A 46 -3.27 7.52 1.49
C THR A 46 -2.82 7.57 0.04
N VAL A 47 -3.57 8.26 -0.84
CA VAL A 47 -3.19 8.42 -2.26
C VAL A 47 -1.87 9.16 -2.39
N GLU A 48 -1.71 10.31 -1.74
CA GLU A 48 -0.47 11.10 -1.77
C GLU A 48 0.74 10.29 -1.29
N LYS A 49 0.57 9.55 -0.19
CA LYS A 49 1.63 8.70 0.35
C LYS A 49 2.00 7.58 -0.60
N ALA A 50 1.03 6.93 -1.20
CA ALA A 50 1.24 5.87 -2.18
C ALA A 50 2.01 6.38 -3.41
N GLU A 51 1.61 7.52 -3.96
CA GLU A 51 2.30 8.13 -5.09
C GLU A 51 3.74 8.52 -4.74
N ARG A 52 3.96 9.04 -3.53
CA ARG A 52 5.31 9.36 -3.03
C ARG A 52 6.19 8.11 -2.92
N LEU A 53 5.65 6.99 -2.39
CA LEU A 53 6.38 5.73 -2.31
C LEU A 53 6.76 5.22 -3.71
N VAL A 54 5.82 5.20 -4.64
CA VAL A 54 6.09 4.77 -6.03
C VAL A 54 7.20 5.64 -6.67
N GLN A 55 7.16 6.96 -6.45
CA GLN A 55 8.19 7.85 -6.97
C GLN A 55 9.57 7.54 -6.40
N LEU A 56 9.68 7.29 -5.10
CA LEU A 56 10.94 6.91 -4.46
C LEU A 56 11.52 5.62 -5.06
N TYR A 57 10.68 4.60 -5.28
CA TYR A 57 11.12 3.36 -5.92
C TYR A 57 11.57 3.59 -7.36
N GLN A 58 10.86 4.41 -8.12
CA GLN A 58 11.26 4.74 -9.49
C GLN A 58 12.58 5.52 -9.53
N ASP A 59 12.79 6.46 -8.61
CA ASP A 59 14.07 7.19 -8.45
C ASP A 59 15.21 6.23 -8.09
N ALA A 60 14.93 5.14 -7.39
CA ALA A 60 15.87 4.06 -7.07
C ALA A 60 16.05 3.04 -8.22
N GLY A 61 15.40 3.24 -9.36
CA GLY A 61 15.51 2.38 -10.54
C GLY A 61 14.60 1.16 -10.57
N ILE A 62 13.58 1.10 -9.69
CA ILE A 62 12.60 0.03 -9.66
C ILE A 62 11.36 0.43 -10.45
N ASP A 63 10.98 -0.38 -11.43
CA ASP A 63 9.77 -0.15 -12.22
C ASP A 63 8.50 -0.33 -11.37
N LYS A 64 7.52 0.55 -11.58
CA LYS A 64 6.26 0.52 -10.82
C LYS A 64 5.50 -0.81 -10.96
N SER A 65 5.70 -1.56 -12.04
CA SER A 65 5.08 -2.87 -12.23
C SER A 65 5.59 -3.94 -11.24
N ARG A 66 6.69 -3.65 -10.55
CA ARG A 66 7.29 -4.51 -9.52
C ARG A 66 6.84 -4.16 -8.10
N ILE A 67 6.03 -3.12 -7.95
CA ILE A 67 5.62 -2.60 -6.66
C ILE A 67 4.12 -2.81 -6.49
N LEU A 68 3.71 -3.29 -5.32
CA LEU A 68 2.33 -3.28 -4.87
C LEU A 68 2.23 -2.35 -3.66
N ILE A 69 1.37 -1.36 -3.74
CA ILE A 69 1.08 -0.51 -2.59
C ILE A 69 0.08 -1.24 -1.69
N LYS A 70 0.54 -1.59 -0.49
CA LYS A 70 -0.27 -2.29 0.49
C LYS A 70 -0.98 -1.29 1.41
N MET A 71 -2.27 -1.48 1.60
CA MET A 71 -3.10 -0.62 2.44
C MET A 71 -4.26 -1.39 3.08
N ALA A 72 -4.81 -0.86 4.16
CA ALA A 72 -5.95 -1.45 4.85
C ALA A 72 -7.22 -1.39 3.99
N SER A 73 -8.04 -2.44 4.05
CA SER A 73 -9.36 -2.53 3.39
C SER A 73 -10.45 -1.80 4.19
N THR A 74 -10.15 -0.58 4.64
CA THR A 74 -11.16 0.39 5.11
C THR A 74 -11.91 0.93 3.91
N TRP A 75 -13.03 1.58 4.11
CA TRP A 75 -13.76 2.23 3.03
C TRP A 75 -12.89 3.26 2.29
N GLU A 76 -12.17 4.09 3.04
CA GLU A 76 -11.25 5.09 2.52
C GLU A 76 -10.07 4.48 1.79
N GLY A 77 -9.52 3.36 2.30
CA GLY A 77 -8.45 2.61 1.66
C GLY A 77 -8.89 1.99 0.33
N ILE A 78 -10.09 1.43 0.26
CA ILE A 78 -10.66 0.88 -0.97
C ILE A 78 -10.87 1.98 -2.02
N GLN A 79 -11.39 3.15 -1.62
CA GLN A 79 -11.53 4.29 -2.52
C GLN A 79 -10.18 4.84 -2.99
N ALA A 80 -9.16 4.84 -2.13
CA ALA A 80 -7.80 5.22 -2.50
C ALA A 80 -7.22 4.23 -3.53
N ALA A 81 -7.42 2.93 -3.32
CA ALA A 81 -7.00 1.89 -4.27
C ALA A 81 -7.64 2.07 -5.65
N GLU A 82 -8.93 2.39 -5.72
CA GLU A 82 -9.61 2.67 -6.99
C GLU A 82 -8.94 3.80 -7.78
N ILE A 83 -8.55 4.88 -7.08
CA ILE A 83 -7.85 6.00 -7.70
C ILE A 83 -6.46 5.59 -8.19
N LEU A 84 -5.71 4.85 -7.37
CA LEU A 84 -4.35 4.41 -7.68
C LEU A 84 -4.31 3.41 -8.83
N GLU A 85 -5.22 2.43 -8.84
CA GLU A 85 -5.32 1.44 -9.93
C GLU A 85 -5.62 2.12 -11.28
N LYS A 86 -6.49 3.13 -11.31
CA LYS A 86 -6.76 3.95 -12.51
C LYS A 86 -5.52 4.72 -12.99
N LYS A 87 -4.56 5.01 -12.11
CA LYS A 87 -3.26 5.61 -12.43
C LYS A 87 -2.18 4.57 -12.79
N GLY A 88 -2.53 3.29 -12.80
CA GLY A 88 -1.62 2.19 -13.08
C GLY A 88 -0.67 1.88 -11.92
N ILE A 89 -1.04 2.24 -10.69
CA ILE A 89 -0.36 1.86 -9.45
C ILE A 89 -1.12 0.70 -8.85
N GLN A 90 -0.52 -0.48 -8.83
CA GLN A 90 -1.16 -1.70 -8.37
C GLN A 90 -1.20 -1.76 -6.84
N CYS A 91 -2.34 -2.19 -6.29
CA CYS A 91 -2.61 -2.21 -4.87
C CYS A 91 -2.81 -3.63 -4.32
N ASN A 92 -2.35 -3.82 -3.08
CA ASN A 92 -2.59 -5.01 -2.27
C ASN A 92 -3.42 -4.60 -1.04
N LEU A 93 -4.71 -4.94 -1.03
CA LEU A 93 -5.62 -4.60 0.06
C LEU A 93 -5.56 -5.66 1.16
N THR A 94 -5.16 -5.24 2.36
CA THR A 94 -5.04 -6.10 3.55
C THR A 94 -6.05 -5.74 4.64
N LEU A 95 -5.99 -6.41 5.80
CA LEU A 95 -6.99 -6.28 6.86
C LEU A 95 -8.41 -6.57 6.35
N LEU A 96 -8.53 -7.64 5.61
CA LEU A 96 -9.74 -8.06 4.94
C LEU A 96 -10.31 -9.28 5.68
N PHE A 97 -11.51 -9.10 6.25
CA PHE A 97 -12.15 -10.06 7.16
C PHE A 97 -13.55 -10.48 6.70
N SER A 98 -14.11 -9.85 5.68
CA SER A 98 -15.48 -10.11 5.23
C SER A 98 -15.61 -10.20 3.71
N PHE A 99 -16.64 -10.90 3.27
CA PHE A 99 -16.99 -10.96 1.84
C PHE A 99 -17.37 -9.58 1.28
N ALA A 100 -18.01 -8.73 2.08
CA ALA A 100 -18.38 -7.38 1.67
C ALA A 100 -17.14 -6.53 1.33
N GLN A 101 -16.08 -6.62 2.15
CA GLN A 101 -14.81 -5.97 1.85
C GLN A 101 -14.17 -6.52 0.57
N ALA A 102 -14.14 -7.85 0.40
CA ALA A 102 -13.57 -8.49 -0.78
C ALA A 102 -14.29 -8.04 -2.07
N ARG A 103 -15.63 -7.97 -2.02
CA ARG A 103 -16.44 -7.48 -3.13
C ARG A 103 -16.13 -6.02 -3.46
N ALA A 104 -16.09 -5.15 -2.46
CA ALA A 104 -15.76 -3.73 -2.66
C ALA A 104 -14.35 -3.53 -3.22
N CYS A 105 -13.36 -4.32 -2.78
CA CYS A 105 -12.01 -4.32 -3.36
C CYS A 105 -12.01 -4.75 -4.84
N ALA A 106 -12.79 -5.78 -5.18
CA ALA A 106 -12.90 -6.24 -6.56
C ALA A 106 -13.59 -5.18 -7.45
N GLU A 107 -14.66 -4.55 -6.97
CA GLU A 107 -15.35 -3.46 -7.67
C GLU A 107 -14.46 -2.23 -7.87
N ALA A 108 -13.56 -1.95 -6.93
CA ALA A 108 -12.53 -0.90 -7.03
C ALA A 108 -11.38 -1.27 -8.01
N GLY A 109 -11.32 -2.50 -8.50
CA GLY A 109 -10.29 -2.97 -9.43
C GLY A 109 -8.95 -3.29 -8.75
N ALA A 110 -8.94 -3.57 -7.44
CA ALA A 110 -7.72 -3.89 -6.72
C ALA A 110 -7.00 -5.11 -7.34
N TYR A 111 -5.71 -4.97 -7.56
CA TYR A 111 -4.89 -6.04 -8.15
C TYR A 111 -4.79 -7.28 -7.26
N LEU A 112 -4.65 -7.10 -5.96
CA LEU A 112 -4.48 -8.18 -4.99
C LEU A 112 -5.23 -7.87 -3.70
N ILE A 113 -5.80 -8.91 -3.09
CA ILE A 113 -6.35 -8.86 -1.73
C ILE A 113 -5.63 -9.89 -0.85
N SER A 114 -5.42 -9.55 0.42
CA SER A 114 -4.76 -10.41 1.41
C SER A 114 -5.67 -10.63 2.62
N PRO A 115 -6.60 -11.60 2.57
CA PRO A 115 -7.50 -11.89 3.66
C PRO A 115 -6.79 -12.57 4.84
N PHE A 116 -7.25 -12.31 6.04
CA PHE A 116 -6.76 -12.95 7.26
C PHE A 116 -7.61 -14.21 7.59
N VAL A 117 -7.37 -15.26 6.83
CA VAL A 117 -8.18 -16.49 6.88
C VAL A 117 -8.19 -17.14 8.26
N GLY A 118 -7.08 -17.12 8.99
CA GLY A 118 -7.01 -17.62 10.37
C GLY A 118 -8.00 -16.91 11.29
N ARG A 119 -8.02 -15.57 11.26
CA ARG A 119 -8.95 -14.76 12.06
C ARG A 119 -10.40 -14.88 11.61
N ILE A 120 -10.65 -15.14 10.33
CA ILE A 120 -12.00 -15.39 9.83
C ILE A 120 -12.51 -16.75 10.34
N LEU A 121 -11.61 -17.74 10.45
CA LEU A 121 -11.94 -19.08 10.95
C LEU A 121 -12.23 -19.08 12.45
N ASP A 122 -11.59 -18.21 13.23
CA ASP A 122 -11.76 -18.11 14.69
C ASP A 122 -13.12 -17.52 15.12
N TRP A 123 -13.94 -17.10 14.18
CA TRP A 123 -15.31 -16.60 14.37
C TRP A 123 -16.33 -17.72 14.13
#